data_4a17afae784847a885fe9efa4319f0b2
#
_entry.id   4a17afae784847a885fe9efa4319f0b2
#
_cell.length_a   1.000
_cell.length_b   1.000
_cell.length_c   1.000
_cell.angle_alpha   90.00
_cell.angle_beta   90.00
_cell.angle_gamma   90.00
#
_symmetry.space_group_name_H-M   'P 1'
#
loop_
_entity.id
_entity.type
_entity.pdbx_description
1 polymer ?
#
loop_
_entity_poly.entity_id
_entity_poly.type
_entity_poly.pdbx_seq_one_letter_code
_entity_poly.pdbx_strand_id
1 'polypeptide(L)'
;MVDLSIARNPNELLCLRLLASMEDGTFRTLVNDLCTADFTFENSGLPTIYGLDHLARFNAEGGFAKHIPIIRDTRRFTADVLHIASHGDVVFTERIDHFWDVDGRDLMTPRICGIMEMRDGRVAAMREYYDTACYTQTPTAPNPDFAQR
;
A
#
# COMPACT_ATOMS: atom_id res chain seq x y z
N MET A 1 -11.65 5.22 0.99
CA MET A 1 -11.50 4.97 -0.48
C MET A 1 -10.58 6.05 -1.05
N VAL A 2 -9.55 5.63 -1.79
CA VAL A 2 -8.61 6.57 -2.41
C VAL A 2 -9.33 7.47 -3.41
N ASP A 3 -9.21 8.79 -3.21
CA ASP A 3 -9.83 9.79 -4.09
C ASP A 3 -8.87 10.14 -5.23
N LEU A 4 -9.20 9.68 -6.44
CA LEU A 4 -8.38 9.95 -7.63
C LEU A 4 -8.45 11.42 -8.09
N SER A 5 -9.48 12.16 -7.66
CA SER A 5 -9.70 13.55 -8.10
C SER A 5 -8.68 14.55 -7.55
N ILE A 6 -7.94 14.18 -6.51
CA ILE A 6 -6.90 15.03 -5.92
C ILE A 6 -5.62 15.09 -6.74
N ALA A 7 -5.46 14.21 -7.76
CA ALA A 7 -4.29 14.22 -8.65
C ALA A 7 -4.25 15.50 -9.50
N ARG A 8 -3.08 16.13 -9.56
CA ARG A 8 -2.84 17.36 -10.33
C ARG A 8 -2.09 17.11 -11.64
N ASN A 9 -1.58 15.90 -11.84
CA ASN A 9 -0.85 15.49 -13.03
C ASN A 9 -0.91 13.96 -13.22
N PRO A 10 -0.47 13.42 -14.39
CA PRO A 10 -0.52 12.00 -14.68
C PRO A 10 0.25 11.11 -13.69
N ASN A 11 1.38 11.57 -13.16
CA ASN A 11 2.19 10.79 -12.20
C ASN A 11 1.47 10.67 -10.85
N GLU A 12 0.86 11.75 -10.36
CA GLU A 12 0.03 11.69 -9.15
C GLU A 12 -1.17 10.77 -9.35
N LEU A 13 -1.82 10.83 -10.52
CA LEU A 13 -2.94 9.93 -10.84
C LEU A 13 -2.50 8.47 -10.87
N LEU A 14 -1.34 8.15 -11.44
CA LEU A 14 -0.79 6.79 -11.46
C LEU A 14 -0.51 6.29 -10.03
N CYS A 15 0.08 7.13 -9.17
CA CYS A 15 0.29 6.83 -7.76
C CYS A 15 -1.03 6.47 -7.06
N LEU A 16 -2.05 7.30 -7.21
CA LEU A 16 -3.37 7.06 -6.60
C LEU A 16 -4.06 5.81 -7.16
N ARG A 17 -3.91 5.52 -8.46
CA ARG A 17 -4.42 4.28 -9.07
C ARG A 17 -3.77 3.05 -8.48
N LEU A 18 -2.46 3.08 -8.23
CA LEU A 18 -1.77 1.98 -7.57
C LEU A 18 -2.34 1.74 -6.17
N LEU A 19 -2.48 2.79 -5.35
CA LEU A 19 -3.08 2.69 -4.02
C LEU A 19 -4.53 2.20 -4.07
N ALA A 20 -5.34 2.72 -4.99
CA ALA A 20 -6.72 2.28 -5.18
C ALA A 20 -6.81 0.80 -5.55
N SER A 21 -5.90 0.30 -6.39
CA SER A 21 -5.85 -1.12 -6.76
C SER A 21 -5.53 -2.04 -5.58
N MET A 22 -4.75 -1.57 -4.62
CA MET A 22 -4.51 -2.29 -3.35
C MET A 22 -5.78 -2.31 -2.50
N GLU A 23 -6.52 -1.20 -2.48
CA GLU A 23 -7.74 -1.04 -1.69
C GLU A 23 -8.91 -1.89 -2.21
N ASP A 24 -9.09 -1.97 -3.53
CA ASP A 24 -10.16 -2.74 -4.18
C ASP A 24 -9.77 -4.20 -4.51
N GLY A 25 -8.52 -4.60 -4.20
CA GLY A 25 -8.03 -5.95 -4.40
C GLY A 25 -7.63 -6.28 -5.84
N THR A 26 -7.63 -5.30 -6.76
CA THR A 26 -7.26 -5.53 -8.17
C THR A 26 -5.76 -5.45 -8.44
N PHE A 27 -4.96 -5.05 -7.44
CA PHE A 27 -3.51 -4.88 -7.61
C PHE A 27 -2.84 -6.08 -8.27
N ARG A 28 -3.16 -7.29 -7.85
CA ARG A 28 -2.56 -8.52 -8.39
C ARG A 28 -2.78 -8.69 -9.90
N THR A 29 -3.94 -8.26 -10.40
CA THR A 29 -4.27 -8.34 -11.83
C THR A 29 -3.73 -7.15 -12.63
N LEU A 30 -3.58 -5.99 -12.00
CA LEU A 30 -3.17 -4.75 -12.65
C LEU A 30 -1.67 -4.45 -12.52
N VAL A 31 -0.93 -5.21 -11.70
CA VAL A 31 0.46 -4.89 -11.35
C VAL A 31 1.37 -4.80 -12.59
N ASN A 32 1.16 -5.65 -13.59
CA ASN A 32 1.96 -5.61 -14.83
C ASN A 32 1.66 -4.38 -15.70
N ASP A 33 0.46 -3.80 -15.58
CA ASP A 33 0.08 -2.58 -16.29
C ASP A 33 0.52 -1.33 -15.53
N LEU A 34 0.48 -1.38 -14.20
CA LEU A 34 0.79 -0.25 -13.32
C LEU A 34 2.28 -0.13 -12.98
N CYS A 35 3.02 -1.24 -12.95
CA CYS A 35 4.42 -1.28 -12.52
C CYS A 35 5.35 -1.78 -13.62
N THR A 36 6.61 -1.33 -13.56
CA THR A 36 7.66 -1.87 -14.44
C THR A 36 8.06 -3.28 -14.02
N ALA A 37 8.63 -4.07 -14.94
CA ALA A 37 9.05 -5.44 -14.63
C ALA A 37 10.11 -5.49 -13.51
N ASP A 38 10.98 -4.48 -13.43
CA ASP A 38 12.02 -4.32 -12.41
C ASP A 38 11.56 -3.50 -11.19
N PHE A 39 10.25 -3.31 -11.01
CA PHE A 39 9.65 -2.61 -9.88
C PHE A 39 10.28 -3.03 -8.55
N THR A 40 10.70 -2.04 -7.74
CA THR A 40 11.21 -2.27 -6.40
C THR A 40 10.19 -1.82 -5.35
N PHE A 41 10.06 -2.61 -4.28
CA PHE A 41 9.16 -2.28 -3.19
C PHE A 41 9.89 -2.39 -1.86
N GLU A 42 10.04 -1.25 -1.18
CA GLU A 42 10.71 -1.13 0.11
C GLU A 42 9.71 -0.71 1.19
N ASN A 43 9.77 -1.36 2.33
CA ASN A 43 9.02 -1.01 3.53
C ASN A 43 9.95 -0.98 4.74
N SER A 44 9.73 -0.03 5.64
CA SER A 44 10.52 0.09 6.87
C SER A 44 10.58 -1.25 7.63
N GLY A 45 11.80 -1.71 7.92
CA GLY A 45 12.05 -2.91 8.71
C GLY A 45 11.74 -4.24 8.00
N LEU A 46 11.42 -4.24 6.71
CA LEU A 46 11.11 -5.43 5.93
C LEU A 46 12.12 -5.67 4.80
N PRO A 47 12.24 -6.91 4.29
CA PRO A 47 13.06 -7.17 3.11
C PRO A 47 12.56 -6.41 1.89
N THR A 48 13.49 -5.86 1.12
CA THR A 48 13.18 -5.20 -0.16
C THR A 48 12.82 -6.25 -1.21
N ILE A 49 11.79 -5.95 -1.98
CA ILE A 49 11.33 -6.77 -3.11
C ILE A 49 11.91 -6.19 -4.40
N TYR A 50 12.56 -7.02 -5.20
CA TYR A 50 13.22 -6.62 -6.46
C TYR A 50 12.55 -7.30 -7.65
N GLY A 51 11.73 -6.55 -8.38
CA GLY A 51 11.04 -7.00 -9.58
C GLY A 51 9.72 -7.72 -9.32
N LEU A 52 8.87 -7.77 -10.35
CA LEU A 52 7.53 -8.37 -10.27
C LEU A 52 7.56 -9.88 -10.05
N ASP A 53 8.57 -10.58 -10.57
CA ASP A 53 8.74 -12.02 -10.32
C ASP A 53 9.05 -12.31 -8.85
N HIS A 54 9.89 -11.48 -8.22
CA HIS A 54 10.15 -11.57 -6.79
C HIS A 54 8.89 -11.25 -5.97
N LEU A 55 8.14 -10.22 -6.36
CA LEU A 55 6.87 -9.88 -5.71
C LEU A 55 5.88 -11.05 -5.76
N ALA A 56 5.76 -11.71 -6.92
CA ALA A 56 4.87 -12.86 -7.06
C ALA A 56 5.28 -14.03 -6.14
N ARG A 57 6.57 -14.35 -6.06
CA ARG A 57 7.09 -15.38 -5.12
C ARG A 57 6.87 -14.98 -3.66
N PHE A 58 7.17 -13.73 -3.31
CA PHE A 58 6.96 -13.20 -1.96
C PHE A 58 5.50 -13.37 -1.52
N ASN A 59 4.55 -13.00 -2.38
CA ASN A 59 3.11 -13.16 -2.10
C ASN A 59 2.71 -14.64 -1.98
N ALA A 60 3.25 -15.54 -2.84
CA ALA A 60 2.98 -16.97 -2.78
C ALA A 60 3.51 -17.62 -1.48
N GLU A 61 4.55 -17.06 -0.89
CA GLU A 61 5.19 -17.55 0.35
C GLU A 61 4.58 -16.94 1.63
N GLY A 62 3.47 -16.23 1.52
CA GLY A 62 2.75 -15.64 2.66
C GLY A 62 2.81 -14.12 2.76
N GLY A 63 3.60 -13.45 1.92
CA GLY A 63 3.63 -11.99 1.81
C GLY A 63 4.04 -11.28 3.11
N PHE A 64 3.52 -10.08 3.28
CA PHE A 64 3.82 -9.27 4.47
C PHE A 64 3.32 -9.88 5.78
N ALA A 65 2.23 -10.65 5.75
CA ALA A 65 1.70 -11.31 6.94
C ALA A 65 2.67 -12.33 7.56
N LYS A 66 3.62 -12.85 6.77
CA LYS A 66 4.70 -13.71 7.28
C LYS A 66 5.66 -12.94 8.20
N HIS A 67 5.88 -11.67 7.92
CA HIS A 67 6.77 -10.78 8.67
C HIS A 67 6.04 -9.96 9.73
N ILE A 68 4.74 -9.70 9.52
CA ILE A 68 3.89 -8.89 10.40
C ILE A 68 2.66 -9.74 10.76
N PRO A 69 2.77 -10.61 11.80
CA PRO A 69 1.69 -11.55 12.11
C PRO A 69 0.33 -10.92 12.43
N ILE A 70 0.30 -9.69 12.96
CA ILE A 70 -0.95 -9.01 13.33
C ILE A 70 -1.86 -8.73 12.13
N ILE A 71 -1.31 -8.61 10.90
CA ILE A 71 -2.12 -8.37 9.69
C ILE A 71 -2.57 -9.66 8.99
N ARG A 72 -2.30 -10.84 9.55
CA ARG A 72 -2.67 -12.13 8.95
C ARG A 72 -4.15 -12.23 8.61
N ASP A 73 -4.99 -11.71 9.49
CA ASP A 73 -6.44 -11.80 9.38
C ASP A 73 -7.07 -10.61 8.65
N THR A 74 -6.27 -9.81 7.97
CA THR A 74 -6.77 -8.69 7.15
C THR A 74 -7.74 -9.19 6.09
N ARG A 75 -8.92 -8.57 6.04
CA ARG A 75 -9.97 -8.80 5.03
C ARG A 75 -10.11 -7.64 4.09
N ARG A 76 -9.78 -6.46 4.55
CA ARG A 76 -9.88 -5.23 3.76
C ARG A 76 -8.72 -4.31 4.10
N PHE A 77 -8.15 -3.71 3.08
CA PHE A 77 -7.17 -2.64 3.17
C PHE A 77 -7.80 -1.33 2.73
N THR A 78 -7.53 -0.23 3.41
CA THR A 78 -7.87 1.12 2.99
C THR A 78 -6.71 2.07 3.22
N ALA A 79 -6.60 3.12 2.41
CA ALA A 79 -5.58 4.14 2.53
C ALA A 79 -6.22 5.54 2.57
N ASP A 80 -5.92 6.29 3.62
CA ASP A 80 -6.30 7.68 3.76
C ASP A 80 -5.14 8.58 3.30
N VAL A 81 -5.21 9.07 2.07
CA VAL A 81 -4.21 9.98 1.52
C VAL A 81 -4.45 11.38 2.07
N LEU A 82 -3.55 11.83 2.96
CA LEU A 82 -3.63 13.14 3.60
C LEU A 82 -3.05 14.23 2.73
N HIS A 83 -1.90 13.95 2.11
CA HIS A 83 -1.19 14.89 1.23
C HIS A 83 -0.55 14.14 0.07
N ILE A 84 -0.54 14.78 -1.09
CA ILE A 84 0.17 14.32 -2.29
C ILE A 84 0.90 15.49 -2.93
N ALA A 85 2.13 15.25 -3.36
CA ALA A 85 2.95 16.20 -4.10
C ALA A 85 3.84 15.45 -5.07
N SER A 86 4.31 16.13 -6.10
CA SER A 86 5.23 15.54 -7.08
C SER A 86 6.30 16.53 -7.50
N HIS A 87 7.46 16.00 -7.86
CA HIS A 87 8.55 16.72 -8.47
C HIS A 87 9.15 15.85 -9.58
N GLY A 88 9.00 16.25 -10.83
CA GLY A 88 9.40 15.42 -11.97
C GLY A 88 8.70 14.05 -11.94
N ASP A 89 9.47 12.99 -12.02
CA ASP A 89 8.98 11.61 -12.02
C ASP A 89 8.80 11.02 -10.61
N VAL A 90 8.90 11.82 -9.57
CA VAL A 90 8.79 11.37 -8.18
C VAL A 90 7.50 11.92 -7.56
N VAL A 91 6.71 11.04 -6.95
CA VAL A 91 5.48 11.38 -6.23
C VAL A 91 5.66 11.06 -4.76
N PHE A 92 5.27 12.01 -3.90
CA PHE A 92 5.32 11.90 -2.44
C PHE A 92 3.90 11.87 -1.89
N THR A 93 3.64 10.98 -0.93
CA THR A 93 2.38 10.93 -0.20
C THR A 93 2.62 10.92 1.30
N GLU A 94 1.76 11.59 2.04
CA GLU A 94 1.53 11.29 3.45
C GLU A 94 0.17 10.61 3.53
N ARG A 95 0.12 9.45 4.18
CA ARG A 95 -1.12 8.68 4.31
C ARG A 95 -1.15 7.84 5.58
N ILE A 96 -2.34 7.40 5.94
CA ILE A 96 -2.54 6.38 6.97
C ILE A 96 -3.15 5.17 6.26
N ASP A 97 -2.48 4.02 6.39
CA ASP A 97 -3.01 2.76 5.89
C ASP A 97 -3.73 2.02 7.03
N HIS A 98 -4.81 1.30 6.68
CA HIS A 98 -5.65 0.57 7.61
C HIS A 98 -5.80 -0.88 7.15
N PHE A 99 -5.67 -1.80 8.09
CA PHE A 99 -5.77 -3.24 7.87
C PHE A 99 -6.92 -3.80 8.68
N TRP A 100 -8.08 -3.90 8.06
CA TRP A 100 -9.33 -4.30 8.73
C TRP A 100 -9.54 -5.80 8.71
N ASP A 101 -9.90 -6.38 9.85
CA ASP A 101 -10.36 -7.76 9.96
C ASP A 101 -11.87 -7.90 9.67
N VAL A 102 -12.39 -9.13 9.82
CA VAL A 102 -13.80 -9.44 9.59
C VAL A 102 -14.73 -8.76 10.60
N ASP A 103 -14.26 -8.46 11.80
CA ASP A 103 -15.02 -7.79 12.85
C ASP A 103 -14.91 -6.27 12.82
N GLY A 104 -14.22 -5.72 11.80
CA GLY A 104 -13.95 -4.29 11.67
C GLY A 104 -12.97 -3.74 12.69
N ARG A 105 -12.06 -4.58 13.20
CA ARG A 105 -10.91 -4.11 13.95
C ARG A 105 -9.85 -3.62 13.00
N ASP A 106 -9.25 -2.49 13.31
CA ASP A 106 -8.05 -2.03 12.62
C ASP A 106 -6.83 -2.67 13.27
N LEU A 107 -6.22 -3.60 12.54
CA LEU A 107 -5.13 -4.44 13.04
C LEU A 107 -3.82 -3.69 13.10
N MET A 108 -3.61 -2.76 12.17
CA MET A 108 -2.39 -1.97 12.04
C MET A 108 -2.66 -0.65 11.32
N THR A 109 -2.11 0.45 11.83
CA THR A 109 -2.33 1.80 11.30
C THR A 109 -1.03 2.56 11.12
N PRO A 110 -0.15 2.19 10.19
CA PRO A 110 1.06 2.93 9.91
C PRO A 110 0.73 4.30 9.32
N ARG A 111 1.39 5.35 9.83
CA ARG A 111 1.46 6.65 9.15
C ARG A 111 2.68 6.63 8.24
N ILE A 112 2.44 6.76 6.96
CA ILE A 112 3.43 6.49 5.92
C ILE A 112 3.80 7.78 5.21
N CYS A 113 5.11 8.02 5.09
CA CYS A 113 5.68 8.86 4.05
C CYS A 113 6.07 7.95 2.88
N GLY A 114 5.26 7.95 1.83
CA GLY A 114 5.46 7.10 0.65
C GLY A 114 6.12 7.88 -0.48
N ILE A 115 7.03 7.23 -1.18
CA ILE A 115 7.71 7.78 -2.36
C ILE A 115 7.53 6.78 -3.50
N MET A 116 7.01 7.24 -4.63
CA MET A 116 6.94 6.46 -5.87
C MET A 116 7.74 7.14 -6.97
N GLU A 117 8.56 6.37 -7.67
CA GLU A 117 9.29 6.81 -8.87
C GLU A 117 8.61 6.24 -10.10
N MET A 118 8.33 7.11 -11.07
CA MET A 118 7.66 6.76 -12.31
C MET A 118 8.68 6.62 -13.45
N ARG A 119 8.44 5.66 -14.34
CA ARG A 119 9.22 5.48 -15.55
C ARG A 119 8.32 4.91 -16.65
N ASP A 120 8.30 5.57 -17.80
CA ASP A 120 7.53 5.13 -18.99
C ASP A 120 6.04 4.89 -18.69
N GLY A 121 5.43 5.75 -17.87
CA GLY A 121 4.01 5.66 -17.50
C GLY A 121 3.67 4.55 -16.52
N ARG A 122 4.66 3.99 -15.83
CA ARG A 122 4.52 2.95 -14.79
C ARG A 122 5.29 3.31 -13.54
N VAL A 123 4.90 2.71 -12.41
CA VAL A 123 5.63 2.83 -11.15
C VAL A 123 6.86 1.92 -11.20
N ALA A 124 8.05 2.50 -11.10
CA ALA A 124 9.32 1.77 -11.12
C ALA A 124 9.84 1.45 -9.71
N ALA A 125 9.48 2.26 -8.71
CA ALA A 125 9.86 2.05 -7.32
C ALA A 125 8.78 2.59 -6.39
N MET A 126 8.59 1.89 -5.27
CA MET A 126 7.75 2.32 -4.16
C MET A 126 8.52 2.13 -2.87
N ARG A 127 8.70 3.21 -2.11
CA ARG A 127 9.38 3.20 -0.82
C ARG A 127 8.45 3.75 0.25
N GLU A 128 8.28 2.99 1.31
CA GLU A 128 7.35 3.27 2.40
C GLU A 128 8.12 3.46 3.71
N TYR A 129 8.10 4.68 4.24
CA TYR A 129 8.79 5.04 5.48
C TYR A 129 7.78 5.28 6.59
N TYR A 130 7.87 4.50 7.66
CA TYR A 130 6.98 4.60 8.81
C TYR A 130 7.63 3.99 10.06
N ASP A 131 7.09 4.31 11.22
CA ASP A 131 7.52 3.73 12.50
C ASP A 131 7.08 2.26 12.59
N THR A 132 8.04 1.35 12.72
CA THR A 132 7.78 -0.09 12.81
C THR A 132 7.14 -0.52 14.13
N ALA A 133 6.97 0.38 15.11
CA ALA A 133 6.17 0.12 16.31
C ALA A 133 4.73 -0.32 15.98
N CYS A 134 4.21 0.06 14.80
CA CYS A 134 2.90 -0.40 14.33
C CYS A 134 2.82 -1.92 14.15
N TYR A 135 3.94 -2.63 13.96
CA TYR A 135 3.96 -4.09 13.78
C TYR A 135 3.52 -4.88 15.02
N THR A 136 3.56 -4.25 16.18
CA THR A 136 3.16 -4.84 17.46
C THR A 136 2.08 -4.02 18.17
N GLN A 137 1.39 -3.15 17.45
CA GLN A 137 0.30 -2.37 18.04
C GLN A 137 -0.87 -3.28 18.49
N THR A 138 -1.65 -2.80 19.45
CA THR A 138 -2.90 -3.44 19.83
C THR A 138 -3.98 -3.07 18.81
N PRO A 139 -4.68 -4.05 18.20
CA PRO A 139 -5.82 -3.77 17.33
C PRO A 139 -6.90 -2.96 18.04
N THR A 140 -7.65 -2.16 17.26
CA THR A 140 -8.80 -1.41 17.81
C THR A 140 -9.91 -2.36 18.28
N ALA A 141 -10.88 -1.81 19.00
CA ALA A 141 -12.12 -2.53 19.30
C ALA A 141 -12.88 -2.87 18.00
N PRO A 142 -13.69 -3.94 17.99
CA PRO A 142 -14.55 -4.26 16.85
C PRO A 142 -15.46 -3.10 16.49
N ASN A 143 -15.66 -2.91 15.17
CA ASN A 143 -16.60 -1.93 14.64
C ASN A 143 -17.67 -2.64 13.80
N PRO A 144 -18.86 -2.95 14.36
CA PRO A 144 -19.89 -3.67 13.65
C PRO A 144 -20.44 -2.93 12.43
N ASP A 145 -20.37 -1.59 12.41
CA ASP A 145 -20.80 -0.80 11.25
C ASP A 145 -19.86 -0.96 10.07
N PHE A 146 -18.59 -1.28 10.33
CA PHE A 146 -17.60 -1.53 9.28
C PHE A 146 -17.78 -2.91 8.63
N ALA A 147 -18.11 -3.92 9.41
CA ALA A 147 -18.29 -5.29 8.93
C ALA A 147 -19.46 -5.44 7.94
N GLN A 148 -20.37 -4.47 7.91
CA GLN A 148 -21.54 -4.44 7.01
C GLN A 148 -21.30 -3.69 5.68
N ARG A 149 -20.13 -3.10 5.51
CA ARG A 149 -19.75 -2.35 4.31
C ARG A 149 -18.87 -3.19 3.38
#